data_c4bd4f20f40bfd2afe168d3f91b30a37
#
_entry.id   c4bd4f20f40bfd2afe168d3f91b30a37
#
_cell.length_a   1.000
_cell.length_b   1.000
_cell.length_c   1.000
_cell.angle_alpha   90.00
_cell.angle_beta   90.00
_cell.angle_gamma   90.00
#
_symmetry.space_group_name_H-M   'P 1'
#
loop_
_entity.id
_entity.type
_entity.pdbx_description
1 polymer ?
#
loop_
_entity_poly.entity_id
_entity_poly.type
_entity_poly.pdbx_seq_one_letter_code
_entity_poly.pdbx_strand_id
1 'polypeptide(L)'
;DAAGRRQFFADNWPDRAHGWIPLVDHPSDKASVTLHVEVPAGMQVVGNGVRWKVDTLPRGRTVWHFNLPQKIPSYGIAIGGGRLAMTPLGDAACEVKCVPVTAVTTPEDSAWAVNGPFRHAPDMVTWFSTLVGPFPYDALAHVQSTTIFGGLENPSAIFYDTKAYQSKQLREETVAHETAHQWFGDAVTEDDWHHLLLSEGFATYFAALWIRHAYGDSAFAGRMKAHRASIIASKATERPILDSAATD
;
A
#
# COMPACT_ATOMS: atom_id res chain seq x y z
N ASP A 1 11.15 14.78 8.47
CA ASP A 1 9.94 14.67 9.29
C ASP A 1 9.76 15.94 10.15
N ALA A 2 8.68 15.98 10.90
CA ALA A 2 8.37 17.13 11.77
C ALA A 2 9.44 17.45 12.83
N ALA A 3 10.32 16.49 13.16
CA ALA A 3 11.45 16.65 14.05
C ALA A 3 12.75 17.06 13.33
N GLY A 4 12.69 17.44 12.06
CA GLY A 4 13.84 17.81 11.23
C GLY A 4 14.76 16.64 10.84
N ARG A 5 14.32 15.39 11.04
CA ARG A 5 15.10 14.20 10.68
C ARG A 5 14.91 13.90 9.19
N ARG A 6 15.99 13.49 8.53
CA ARG A 6 15.95 13.15 7.09
C ARG A 6 15.14 11.87 6.86
N GLN A 7 14.30 11.90 5.85
CA GLN A 7 13.58 10.77 5.29
C GLN A 7 13.40 10.94 3.79
N PHE A 8 13.14 9.84 3.09
CA PHE A 8 12.83 9.83 1.65
C PHE A 8 11.79 8.76 1.37
N PHE A 9 10.91 9.01 0.40
CA PHE A 9 9.92 8.06 -0.10
C PHE A 9 9.71 8.34 -1.59
N ALA A 10 9.61 7.28 -2.39
CA ALA A 10 9.13 7.39 -3.76
C ALA A 10 7.60 7.41 -3.76
N ASP A 11 7.03 8.28 -4.55
CA ASP A 11 5.60 8.38 -4.80
C ASP A 11 5.43 8.49 -6.32
N ASN A 12 5.10 7.38 -6.97
CA ASN A 12 5.21 7.20 -8.41
C ASN A 12 3.87 7.24 -9.14
N TRP A 13 2.76 7.20 -8.43
CA TRP A 13 1.44 7.20 -9.05
C TRP A 13 1.09 8.58 -9.66
N PRO A 14 0.50 8.68 -10.89
CA PRO A 14 0.27 7.57 -11.80
C PRO A 14 1.49 7.22 -12.68
N ASP A 15 2.33 8.17 -13.06
CA ASP A 15 3.39 8.06 -14.08
C ASP A 15 4.66 8.84 -13.70
N ARG A 16 5.06 8.82 -12.42
CA ARG A 16 6.22 9.59 -11.93
C ARG A 16 7.48 8.75 -11.73
N ALA A 17 7.41 7.42 -11.94
CA ALA A 17 8.56 6.54 -11.79
C ALA A 17 9.67 6.87 -12.78
N HIS A 18 9.35 7.28 -14.02
CA HIS A 18 10.33 7.71 -15.03
C HIS A 18 11.16 8.94 -14.62
N GLY A 19 10.71 9.70 -13.61
CA GLY A 19 11.46 10.84 -13.08
C GLY A 19 12.77 10.46 -12.36
N TRP A 20 12.94 9.19 -11.99
CA TRP A 20 14.14 8.72 -11.28
C TRP A 20 14.61 7.32 -11.70
N ILE A 21 13.80 6.54 -12.44
CA ILE A 21 14.17 5.25 -13.01
C ILE A 21 13.95 5.30 -14.53
N PRO A 22 14.93 4.90 -15.37
CA PRO A 22 14.70 4.78 -16.80
C PRO A 22 13.87 3.54 -17.11
N LEU A 23 12.57 3.72 -17.35
CA LEU A 23 11.60 2.66 -17.65
C LEU A 23 10.47 3.17 -18.55
N VAL A 24 9.64 2.26 -19.04
CA VAL A 24 8.35 2.60 -19.65
C VAL A 24 7.34 2.77 -18.51
N ASP A 25 6.86 4.00 -18.32
CA ASP A 25 5.96 4.33 -17.21
C ASP A 25 4.50 4.17 -17.64
N HIS A 26 4.06 2.94 -17.67
CA HIS A 26 2.72 2.55 -18.07
C HIS A 26 2.27 1.30 -17.28
N PRO A 27 1.01 1.20 -16.83
CA PRO A 27 0.56 0.09 -15.97
C PRO A 27 0.71 -1.28 -16.62
N SER A 28 0.65 -1.38 -17.95
CA SER A 28 0.82 -2.65 -18.68
C SER A 28 2.27 -3.14 -18.75
N ASP A 29 3.28 -2.26 -18.54
CA ASP A 29 4.70 -2.65 -18.57
C ASP A 29 5.17 -3.07 -17.19
N LYS A 30 4.95 -4.33 -16.84
CA LYS A 30 5.26 -4.91 -15.53
C LYS A 30 6.62 -5.59 -15.49
N ALA A 31 7.38 -5.34 -14.43
CA ALA A 31 8.68 -5.93 -14.19
C ALA A 31 8.83 -6.47 -12.75
N SER A 32 9.73 -7.46 -12.56
CA SER A 32 10.22 -7.82 -11.24
C SER A 32 11.17 -6.75 -10.71
N VAL A 33 11.25 -6.62 -9.38
CA VAL A 33 12.03 -5.54 -8.76
C VAL A 33 13.08 -6.12 -7.81
N THR A 34 14.32 -5.69 -7.99
CA THR A 34 15.41 -5.92 -7.03
C THR A 34 16.00 -4.57 -6.64
N LEU A 35 16.01 -4.28 -5.34
CA LEU A 35 16.52 -3.00 -4.83
C LEU A 35 17.78 -3.22 -3.99
N HIS A 36 18.77 -2.36 -4.21
CA HIS A 36 19.96 -2.23 -3.39
C HIS A 36 20.07 -0.77 -2.93
N VAL A 37 19.68 -0.51 -1.70
CA VAL A 37 19.50 0.87 -1.20
C VAL A 37 20.58 1.18 -0.18
N GLU A 38 21.53 2.03 -0.55
CA GLU A 38 22.61 2.48 0.32
C GLU A 38 22.18 3.75 1.09
N VAL A 39 22.24 3.68 2.42
CA VAL A 39 21.84 4.78 3.31
C VAL A 39 22.87 4.98 4.43
N PRO A 40 22.89 6.15 5.09
CA PRO A 40 23.61 6.34 6.35
C PRO A 40 23.17 5.33 7.42
N ALA A 41 24.11 4.88 8.25
CA ALA A 41 23.77 4.01 9.37
C ALA A 41 22.75 4.68 10.30
N GLY A 42 21.85 3.84 10.86
CA GLY A 42 20.74 4.31 11.70
C GLY A 42 19.46 4.65 10.95
N MET A 43 19.49 4.70 9.61
CA MET A 43 18.25 4.71 8.82
C MET A 43 17.75 3.28 8.61
N GLN A 44 16.43 3.10 8.76
CA GLN A 44 15.71 1.93 8.29
C GLN A 44 15.24 2.16 6.87
N VAL A 45 15.18 1.10 6.06
CA VAL A 45 14.72 1.18 4.67
C VAL A 45 13.55 0.21 4.48
N VAL A 46 12.59 0.60 3.65
CA VAL A 46 11.50 -0.22 3.15
C VAL A 46 11.49 -0.18 1.63
N GLY A 47 11.11 -1.28 1.01
CA GLY A 47 10.96 -1.41 -0.44
C GLY A 47 10.07 -2.59 -0.76
N ASN A 48 9.72 -2.77 -2.04
CA ASN A 48 8.90 -3.90 -2.46
C ASN A 48 9.57 -5.25 -2.16
N GLY A 49 8.75 -6.22 -1.79
CA GLY A 49 9.15 -7.61 -1.60
C GLY A 49 9.82 -7.89 -0.26
N VAL A 50 10.65 -8.93 -0.25
CA VAL A 50 11.31 -9.41 0.96
C VAL A 50 12.70 -8.79 1.10
N ARG A 51 12.99 -8.23 2.26
CA ARG A 51 14.35 -7.89 2.65
C ARG A 51 15.13 -9.16 2.97
N TRP A 52 16.12 -9.50 2.14
CA TRP A 52 16.90 -10.72 2.31
C TRP A 52 18.28 -10.49 2.92
N LYS A 53 18.79 -9.24 2.91
CA LYS A 53 20.10 -8.90 3.47
C LYS A 53 20.22 -7.43 3.85
N VAL A 54 21.10 -7.14 4.82
CA VAL A 54 21.61 -5.80 5.11
C VAL A 54 23.13 -5.90 5.27
N ASP A 55 23.89 -5.17 4.46
CA ASP A 55 25.34 -5.08 4.54
C ASP A 55 25.77 -3.81 5.28
N THR A 56 26.77 -3.94 6.12
CA THR A 56 27.44 -2.78 6.75
C THR A 56 28.65 -2.40 5.93
N LEU A 57 28.72 -1.14 5.51
CA LEU A 57 29.84 -0.60 4.75
C LEU A 57 30.72 0.31 5.62
N PRO A 58 31.96 0.59 5.19
CA PRO A 58 32.81 1.60 5.82
C PRO A 58 32.12 2.97 5.92
N ARG A 59 32.61 3.81 6.83
CA ARG A 59 32.16 5.20 7.04
C ARG A 59 30.70 5.31 7.50
N GLY A 60 30.19 4.29 8.21
CA GLY A 60 28.84 4.33 8.80
C GLY A 60 27.74 4.35 7.74
N ARG A 61 27.80 3.48 6.77
CA ARG A 61 26.73 3.26 5.76
C ARG A 61 26.22 1.83 5.82
N THR A 62 25.00 1.61 5.34
CA THR A 62 24.40 0.29 5.20
C THR A 62 23.78 0.16 3.80
N VAL A 63 23.78 -1.06 3.26
CA VAL A 63 23.05 -1.41 2.04
C VAL A 63 21.95 -2.40 2.38
N TRP A 64 20.74 -2.05 2.01
CA TRP A 64 19.54 -2.85 2.20
C TRP A 64 19.14 -3.51 0.89
N HIS A 65 18.93 -4.81 0.92
CA HIS A 65 18.66 -5.62 -0.26
C HIS A 65 17.24 -6.19 -0.20
N PHE A 66 16.42 -5.84 -1.20
CA PHE A 66 15.06 -6.33 -1.36
C PHE A 66 14.89 -7.06 -2.68
N ASN A 67 13.99 -8.03 -2.72
CA ASN A 67 13.63 -8.74 -3.93
C ASN A 67 12.13 -9.00 -3.98
N LEU A 68 11.51 -8.63 -5.10
CA LEU A 68 10.14 -8.95 -5.48
C LEU A 68 10.15 -9.63 -6.84
N PRO A 69 10.06 -10.97 -6.89
CA PRO A 69 10.11 -11.71 -8.15
C PRO A 69 8.82 -11.59 -8.98
N GLN A 70 7.71 -11.28 -8.34
CA GLN A 70 6.45 -11.02 -9.03
C GLN A 70 6.56 -9.74 -9.86
N LYS A 71 5.96 -9.74 -11.04
CA LYS A 71 5.93 -8.56 -11.90
C LYS A 71 4.89 -7.56 -11.40
N ILE A 72 5.30 -6.32 -11.22
CA ILE A 72 4.47 -5.21 -10.77
C ILE A 72 4.52 -4.04 -11.76
N PRO A 73 3.49 -3.18 -11.81
CA PRO A 73 3.53 -1.97 -12.63
C PRO A 73 4.56 -0.97 -12.09
N SER A 74 5.04 -0.08 -12.97
CA SER A 74 6.06 0.91 -12.64
C SER A 74 5.66 1.83 -11.48
N TYR A 75 4.41 2.26 -11.44
CA TYR A 75 3.91 3.15 -10.38
C TYR A 75 3.96 2.51 -8.98
N GLY A 76 3.89 1.17 -8.91
CA GLY A 76 3.96 0.41 -7.66
C GLY A 76 5.38 0.19 -7.11
N ILE A 77 6.42 0.68 -7.79
CA ILE A 77 7.81 0.57 -7.29
C ILE A 77 7.97 1.46 -6.06
N ALA A 78 8.15 0.84 -4.89
CA ALA A 78 8.24 1.52 -3.61
C ALA A 78 9.66 1.51 -3.05
N ILE A 79 10.10 2.66 -2.61
CA ILE A 79 11.33 2.82 -1.82
C ILE A 79 11.10 3.92 -0.79
N GLY A 80 11.47 3.65 0.46
CA GLY A 80 11.42 4.64 1.52
C GLY A 80 12.47 4.40 2.58
N GLY A 81 12.83 5.45 3.30
CA GLY A 81 13.76 5.30 4.41
C GLY A 81 13.80 6.50 5.33
N GLY A 82 14.23 6.23 6.57
CA GLY A 82 14.33 7.24 7.61
C GLY A 82 14.58 6.62 8.98
N ARG A 83 14.40 7.41 10.04
CA ARG A 83 14.35 6.89 11.40
C ARG A 83 12.97 6.29 11.66
N LEU A 84 12.80 5.02 11.28
CA LEU A 84 11.54 4.30 11.34
C LEU A 84 11.60 3.18 12.39
N ALA A 85 10.47 2.87 13.00
CA ALA A 85 10.23 1.68 13.79
C ALA A 85 9.58 0.62 12.88
N MET A 86 10.10 -0.59 12.92
CA MET A 86 9.53 -1.76 12.24
C MET A 86 8.90 -2.66 13.29
N THR A 87 7.59 -2.71 13.35
CA THR A 87 6.84 -3.46 14.36
C THR A 87 6.08 -4.60 13.70
N PRO A 88 6.40 -5.88 13.99
CA PRO A 88 5.61 -7.00 13.51
C PRO A 88 4.16 -6.89 13.98
N LEU A 89 3.21 -7.09 13.06
CA LEU A 89 1.77 -7.16 13.36
C LEU A 89 1.31 -8.61 13.51
N GLY A 90 2.04 -9.56 12.95
CA GLY A 90 1.76 -10.99 12.95
C GLY A 90 1.89 -11.59 11.55
N ASP A 91 1.65 -12.89 11.46
CA ASP A 91 1.61 -13.63 10.21
C ASP A 91 0.16 -13.80 9.74
N ALA A 92 -0.06 -13.70 8.44
CA ALA A 92 -1.36 -13.81 7.79
C ALA A 92 -1.40 -14.97 6.80
N ALA A 93 -2.60 -15.46 6.45
CA ALA A 93 -2.88 -16.44 5.40
C ALA A 93 -2.05 -17.74 5.49
N CYS A 94 -1.73 -18.20 6.70
CA CYS A 94 -0.82 -19.31 6.96
C CYS A 94 -1.31 -20.69 6.48
N GLU A 95 -2.53 -20.83 5.98
CA GLU A 95 -3.06 -22.09 5.43
C GLU A 95 -2.28 -22.57 4.20
N VAL A 96 -1.80 -21.61 3.37
CA VAL A 96 -1.00 -21.91 2.18
C VAL A 96 0.47 -21.53 2.41
N LYS A 97 0.71 -20.29 2.81
CA LYS A 97 2.03 -19.74 3.10
C LYS A 97 1.87 -18.56 4.04
N CYS A 98 2.55 -18.59 5.18
CA CYS A 98 2.54 -17.45 6.09
C CYS A 98 3.13 -16.20 5.43
N VAL A 99 2.38 -15.10 5.53
CA VAL A 99 2.76 -13.77 5.04
C VAL A 99 3.06 -12.90 6.25
N PRO A 100 4.32 -12.56 6.55
CA PRO A 100 4.63 -11.64 7.63
C PRO A 100 4.10 -10.24 7.30
N VAL A 101 3.34 -9.67 8.25
CA VAL A 101 2.79 -8.32 8.15
C VAL A 101 3.49 -7.40 9.14
N THR A 102 3.96 -6.24 8.68
CA THR A 102 4.77 -5.31 9.48
C THR A 102 4.23 -3.89 9.38
N ALA A 103 4.15 -3.18 10.51
CA ALA A 103 3.97 -1.73 10.53
C ALA A 103 5.34 -1.04 10.50
N VAL A 104 5.50 -0.07 9.61
CA VAL A 104 6.70 0.76 9.48
C VAL A 104 6.30 2.21 9.68
N THR A 105 6.64 2.77 10.84
CA THR A 105 6.16 4.10 11.25
C THR A 105 7.30 4.93 11.85
N THR A 106 7.05 6.21 12.11
CA THR A 106 7.91 6.92 13.06
C THR A 106 7.80 6.26 14.43
N PRO A 107 8.84 6.27 15.26
CA PRO A 107 8.77 5.69 16.61
C PRO A 107 7.62 6.27 17.45
N GLU A 108 7.33 7.55 17.26
CA GLU A 108 6.32 8.30 18.00
C GLU A 108 4.88 7.83 17.67
N ASP A 109 4.66 7.37 16.46
CA ASP A 109 3.33 6.94 15.98
C ASP A 109 3.12 5.43 16.08
N SER A 110 4.17 4.64 16.37
CA SER A 110 4.12 3.17 16.30
C SER A 110 3.02 2.57 17.18
N ALA A 111 2.95 2.95 18.45
CA ALA A 111 1.97 2.39 19.38
C ALA A 111 0.52 2.70 18.98
N TRP A 112 0.26 3.90 18.46
CA TRP A 112 -1.06 4.28 17.96
C TRP A 112 -1.43 3.51 16.71
N ALA A 113 -0.50 3.40 15.75
CA ALA A 113 -0.74 2.73 14.48
C ALA A 113 -1.05 1.25 14.67
N VAL A 114 -0.24 0.56 15.48
CA VAL A 114 -0.37 -0.88 15.76
C VAL A 114 -1.67 -1.21 16.50
N ASN A 115 -2.02 -0.42 17.52
CA ASN A 115 -3.23 -0.66 18.34
C ASN A 115 -4.49 -0.04 17.74
N GLY A 116 -4.37 0.76 16.70
CA GLY A 116 -5.44 1.43 15.99
C GLY A 116 -5.66 0.91 14.58
N PRO A 117 -5.29 1.69 13.53
CA PRO A 117 -5.66 1.37 12.16
C PRO A 117 -5.10 0.04 11.63
N PHE A 118 -3.93 -0.40 12.10
CA PHE A 118 -3.29 -1.63 11.63
C PHE A 118 -3.61 -2.86 12.48
N ARG A 119 -4.41 -2.71 13.54
CA ARG A 119 -4.71 -3.81 14.47
C ARG A 119 -5.20 -5.07 13.78
N HIS A 120 -5.99 -4.94 12.72
CA HIS A 120 -6.58 -6.02 11.97
C HIS A 120 -5.93 -6.27 10.60
N ALA A 121 -4.77 -5.68 10.29
CA ALA A 121 -4.15 -5.85 9.00
C ALA A 121 -3.82 -7.32 8.65
N PRO A 122 -3.31 -8.17 9.56
CA PRO A 122 -3.14 -9.61 9.28
C PRO A 122 -4.47 -10.33 9.02
N ASP A 123 -5.53 -9.96 9.75
CA ASP A 123 -6.86 -10.54 9.57
C ASP A 123 -7.45 -10.18 8.20
N MET A 124 -7.23 -8.95 7.71
CA MET A 124 -7.64 -8.50 6.38
C MET A 124 -6.98 -9.35 5.29
N VAL A 125 -5.66 -9.54 5.36
CA VAL A 125 -4.91 -10.39 4.41
C VAL A 125 -5.45 -11.82 4.44
N THR A 126 -5.64 -12.39 5.63
CA THR A 126 -6.16 -13.75 5.79
C THR A 126 -7.56 -13.89 5.21
N TRP A 127 -8.45 -12.98 5.56
CA TRP A 127 -9.84 -13.04 5.11
C TRP A 127 -9.98 -12.79 3.61
N PHE A 128 -9.29 -11.79 3.04
CA PHE A 128 -9.30 -11.56 1.58
C PHE A 128 -8.72 -12.76 0.82
N SER A 129 -7.71 -13.43 1.38
CA SER A 129 -7.18 -14.67 0.78
C SER A 129 -8.23 -15.78 0.67
N THR A 130 -9.21 -15.84 1.57
CA THR A 130 -10.32 -16.81 1.47
C THR A 130 -11.32 -16.48 0.37
N LEU A 131 -11.44 -15.20 -0.01
CA LEU A 131 -12.41 -14.74 -1.00
C LEU A 131 -11.85 -14.70 -2.42
N VAL A 132 -10.58 -14.32 -2.56
CA VAL A 132 -9.96 -14.02 -3.87
C VAL A 132 -8.96 -15.09 -4.27
N GLY A 133 -8.22 -15.62 -3.31
CA GLY A 133 -7.12 -16.56 -3.52
C GLY A 133 -5.87 -16.14 -2.75
N PRO A 134 -4.79 -16.94 -2.81
CA PRO A 134 -3.58 -16.71 -2.02
C PRO A 134 -3.06 -15.28 -2.16
N PHE A 135 -2.50 -14.74 -1.07
CA PHE A 135 -1.85 -13.43 -1.11
C PHE A 135 -0.71 -13.43 -2.14
N PRO A 136 -0.65 -12.44 -3.04
CA PRO A 136 0.24 -12.50 -4.20
C PRO A 136 1.74 -12.39 -3.87
N TYR A 137 2.08 -11.84 -2.71
CA TYR A 137 3.46 -11.50 -2.35
C TYR A 137 3.94 -12.29 -1.13
N ASP A 138 5.25 -12.17 -0.81
CA ASP A 138 5.89 -12.95 0.26
C ASP A 138 5.93 -12.21 1.61
N ALA A 139 5.56 -10.94 1.64
CA ALA A 139 5.47 -10.09 2.83
C ALA A 139 4.57 -8.89 2.56
N LEU A 140 4.09 -8.24 3.63
CA LEU A 140 3.36 -6.97 3.52
C LEU A 140 3.85 -5.99 4.59
N ALA A 141 4.15 -4.76 4.17
CA ALA A 141 4.45 -3.64 5.05
C ALA A 141 3.39 -2.54 4.92
N HIS A 142 2.89 -2.04 6.05
CA HIS A 142 2.07 -0.83 6.13
C HIS A 142 2.96 0.32 6.60
N VAL A 143 3.19 1.30 5.75
CA VAL A 143 4.27 2.27 5.89
C VAL A 143 3.73 3.70 6.04
N GLN A 144 4.06 4.35 7.14
CA GLN A 144 3.91 5.80 7.27
C GLN A 144 4.91 6.50 6.35
N SER A 145 4.43 7.29 5.40
CA SER A 145 5.24 7.91 4.35
C SER A 145 4.92 9.39 4.18
N THR A 146 5.49 10.00 3.17
CA THR A 146 5.19 11.38 2.76
C THR A 146 4.37 11.44 1.47
N THR A 147 3.65 10.36 1.13
CA THR A 147 2.71 10.40 0.00
C THR A 147 1.69 11.51 0.18
N ILE A 148 1.21 12.06 -0.92
CA ILE A 148 0.15 13.07 -0.94
C ILE A 148 -1.25 12.46 -0.95
N PHE A 149 -1.34 11.14 -1.16
CA PHE A 149 -2.58 10.36 -1.16
C PHE A 149 -2.88 9.83 0.25
N GLY A 150 -4.14 9.55 0.55
CA GLY A 150 -4.55 8.97 1.83
C GLY A 150 -3.92 7.60 2.08
N GLY A 151 -3.85 6.79 1.04
CA GLY A 151 -3.09 5.58 0.88
C GLY A 151 -2.46 5.51 -0.51
N LEU A 152 -1.50 4.61 -0.69
CA LEU A 152 -0.89 4.28 -1.97
C LEU A 152 -0.48 2.81 -1.92
N GLU A 153 -1.09 2.03 -2.77
CA GLU A 153 -1.19 0.58 -2.73
C GLU A 153 0.10 -0.18 -3.04
N ASN A 154 1.23 0.47 -3.18
CA ASN A 154 2.47 -0.16 -3.67
C ASN A 154 2.60 -1.64 -3.29
N PRO A 155 2.83 -2.56 -4.25
CA PRO A 155 2.88 -3.99 -4.03
C PRO A 155 3.81 -4.40 -2.88
N SER A 156 3.29 -5.10 -1.88
CA SER A 156 3.97 -5.54 -0.66
C SER A 156 4.47 -4.43 0.29
N ALA A 157 4.30 -3.13 -0.03
CA ALA A 157 4.78 -2.00 0.79
C ALA A 157 3.84 -0.79 0.68
N ILE A 158 2.64 -0.89 1.24
CA ILE A 158 1.59 0.13 1.17
C ILE A 158 2.02 1.40 1.92
N PHE A 159 1.91 2.55 1.26
CA PHE A 159 2.24 3.84 1.86
C PHE A 159 0.99 4.60 2.32
N TYR A 160 1.10 5.31 3.44
CA TYR A 160 0.04 6.13 4.00
C TYR A 160 0.55 7.52 4.36
N ASP A 161 -0.28 8.55 4.16
CA ASP A 161 0.08 9.94 4.43
C ASP A 161 0.39 10.18 5.92
N THR A 162 1.56 10.73 6.19
CA THR A 162 1.98 11.16 7.54
C THR A 162 0.98 12.11 8.21
N LYS A 163 0.26 12.94 7.46
CA LYS A 163 -0.77 13.82 8.03
C LYS A 163 -1.92 13.04 8.66
N ALA A 164 -2.29 11.88 8.08
CA ALA A 164 -3.31 11.00 8.64
C ALA A 164 -2.88 10.42 10.00
N TYR A 165 -1.58 10.19 10.21
CA TYR A 165 -1.03 9.80 11.51
C TYR A 165 -1.03 10.95 12.52
N GLN A 166 -0.57 12.12 12.10
CA GLN A 166 -0.52 13.32 12.96
C GLN A 166 -1.90 13.73 13.45
N SER A 167 -2.91 13.67 12.58
CA SER A 167 -4.30 13.98 12.92
C SER A 167 -5.05 12.81 13.57
N LYS A 168 -4.44 11.61 13.65
CA LYS A 168 -5.06 10.35 14.12
C LYS A 168 -6.32 9.99 13.31
N GLN A 169 -6.31 10.27 12.00
CA GLN A 169 -7.46 10.08 11.10
C GLN A 169 -7.29 8.93 10.11
N LEU A 170 -6.17 8.19 10.13
CA LEU A 170 -6.05 6.97 9.31
C LEU A 170 -7.10 5.96 9.77
N ARG A 171 -7.98 5.56 8.86
CA ARG A 171 -9.10 4.67 9.15
C ARG A 171 -8.75 3.23 8.78
N GLU A 172 -9.29 2.29 9.54
CA GLU A 172 -9.20 0.86 9.24
C GLU A 172 -9.75 0.53 7.84
N GLU A 173 -10.80 1.22 7.41
CA GLU A 173 -11.35 1.06 6.06
C GLU A 173 -10.35 1.45 4.96
N THR A 174 -9.54 2.49 5.17
CA THR A 174 -8.44 2.84 4.25
C THR A 174 -7.40 1.73 4.22
N VAL A 175 -7.05 1.16 5.38
CA VAL A 175 -6.13 0.02 5.43
C VAL A 175 -6.67 -1.19 4.67
N ALA A 176 -7.97 -1.48 4.80
CA ALA A 176 -8.63 -2.55 4.06
C ALA A 176 -8.67 -2.29 2.55
N HIS A 177 -8.88 -1.03 2.14
CA HIS A 177 -8.86 -0.61 0.73
C HIS A 177 -7.47 -0.86 0.12
N GLU A 178 -6.43 -0.32 0.72
CA GLU A 178 -5.06 -0.50 0.23
C GLU A 178 -4.61 -1.97 0.28
N THR A 179 -5.09 -2.73 1.27
CA THR A 179 -4.80 -4.18 1.33
C THR A 179 -5.48 -4.94 0.20
N ALA A 180 -6.69 -4.57 -0.21
CA ALA A 180 -7.40 -5.20 -1.31
C ALA A 180 -6.71 -4.95 -2.67
N HIS A 181 -6.08 -3.80 -2.84
CA HIS A 181 -5.30 -3.48 -4.02
C HIS A 181 -4.19 -4.50 -4.31
N GLN A 182 -3.67 -5.20 -3.29
CA GLN A 182 -2.63 -6.20 -3.50
C GLN A 182 -3.06 -7.30 -4.51
N TRP A 183 -4.36 -7.57 -4.62
CA TRP A 183 -4.94 -8.42 -5.67
C TRP A 183 -5.43 -7.60 -6.86
N PHE A 184 -6.14 -6.48 -6.62
CA PHE A 184 -6.82 -5.66 -7.63
C PHE A 184 -6.08 -4.33 -7.83
N GLY A 185 -5.36 -4.18 -8.92
CA GLY A 185 -4.44 -3.09 -9.22
C GLY A 185 -2.99 -3.59 -9.28
N ASP A 186 -2.55 -4.34 -8.29
CA ASP A 186 -1.16 -4.81 -8.18
C ASP A 186 -0.92 -6.15 -8.90
N ALA A 187 -1.51 -7.24 -8.39
CA ALA A 187 -1.33 -8.55 -9.01
C ALA A 187 -2.07 -8.64 -10.35
N VAL A 188 -3.32 -8.22 -10.37
CA VAL A 188 -4.14 -8.04 -11.57
C VAL A 188 -4.25 -6.54 -11.80
N THR A 189 -3.44 -6.03 -12.72
CA THR A 189 -3.32 -4.60 -13.02
C THR A 189 -4.15 -4.24 -14.26
N GLU A 190 -4.72 -3.06 -14.27
CA GLU A 190 -5.29 -2.44 -15.47
C GLU A 190 -4.24 -2.34 -16.59
N ASP A 191 -4.64 -2.57 -17.81
CA ASP A 191 -3.79 -2.41 -18.99
C ASP A 191 -3.71 -0.96 -19.49
N ASP A 192 -4.59 -0.09 -18.98
CA ASP A 192 -4.67 1.33 -19.30
C ASP A 192 -5.34 2.09 -18.14
N TRP A 193 -4.94 3.34 -17.91
CA TRP A 193 -5.48 4.22 -16.87
C TRP A 193 -7.00 4.45 -16.94
N HIS A 194 -7.61 4.26 -18.12
CA HIS A 194 -9.06 4.34 -18.25
C HIS A 194 -9.83 3.19 -17.58
N HIS A 195 -9.13 2.15 -17.13
CA HIS A 195 -9.71 0.95 -16.53
C HIS A 195 -9.59 0.91 -14.99
N LEU A 196 -9.47 2.07 -14.34
CA LEU A 196 -9.33 2.19 -12.87
C LEU A 196 -10.46 1.53 -12.06
N LEU A 197 -11.59 1.16 -12.68
CA LEU A 197 -12.61 0.35 -12.02
C LEU A 197 -12.05 -0.99 -11.54
N LEU A 198 -11.07 -1.57 -12.26
CA LEU A 198 -10.45 -2.85 -11.92
C LEU A 198 -9.65 -2.76 -10.60
N SER A 199 -8.98 -1.65 -10.37
CA SER A 199 -8.24 -1.39 -9.13
C SER A 199 -9.13 -0.72 -8.09
N GLU A 200 -9.48 0.53 -8.28
CA GLU A 200 -10.16 1.39 -7.31
C GLU A 200 -11.58 0.92 -6.95
N GLY A 201 -12.34 0.48 -7.96
CA GLY A 201 -13.71 0.01 -7.76
C GLY A 201 -13.76 -1.25 -6.92
N PHE A 202 -12.90 -2.23 -7.22
CA PHE A 202 -12.80 -3.46 -6.44
C PHE A 202 -12.24 -3.20 -5.05
N ALA A 203 -11.16 -2.42 -4.90
CA ALA A 203 -10.60 -2.11 -3.59
C ALA A 203 -11.63 -1.39 -2.68
N THR A 204 -12.37 -0.42 -3.21
CA THR A 204 -13.46 0.26 -2.50
C THR A 204 -14.54 -0.70 -2.04
N TYR A 205 -14.95 -1.63 -2.91
CA TYR A 205 -15.99 -2.61 -2.55
C TYR A 205 -15.48 -3.64 -1.53
N PHE A 206 -14.24 -4.13 -1.67
CA PHE A 206 -13.66 -5.06 -0.72
C PHE A 206 -13.41 -4.42 0.65
N ALA A 207 -13.07 -3.14 0.72
CA ALA A 207 -13.04 -2.40 1.98
C ALA A 207 -14.42 -2.38 2.66
N ALA A 208 -15.50 -2.16 1.89
CA ALA A 208 -16.85 -2.23 2.44
C ALA A 208 -17.22 -3.66 2.89
N LEU A 209 -16.79 -4.69 2.16
CA LEU A 209 -16.96 -6.09 2.57
C LEU A 209 -16.21 -6.41 3.86
N TRP A 210 -14.99 -5.87 4.05
CA TRP A 210 -14.28 -5.97 5.33
C TRP A 210 -15.10 -5.37 6.48
N ILE A 211 -15.68 -4.18 6.29
CA ILE A 211 -16.55 -3.56 7.29
C ILE A 211 -17.75 -4.46 7.61
N ARG A 212 -18.30 -5.15 6.61
CA ARG A 212 -19.36 -6.16 6.83
C ARG A 212 -18.86 -7.32 7.68
N HIS A 213 -17.70 -7.86 7.35
CA HIS A 213 -17.10 -8.99 8.06
C HIS A 213 -16.81 -8.66 9.53
N ALA A 214 -16.20 -7.50 9.78
CA ALA A 214 -15.78 -7.10 11.12
C ALA A 214 -16.91 -6.53 11.99
N TYR A 215 -17.90 -5.86 11.37
CA TYR A 215 -18.89 -5.05 12.10
C TYR A 215 -20.35 -5.34 11.72
N GLY A 216 -20.60 -6.27 10.80
CA GLY A 216 -21.93 -6.77 10.45
C GLY A 216 -22.65 -5.98 9.36
N ASP A 217 -23.83 -6.52 8.98
CA ASP A 217 -24.63 -6.02 7.84
C ASP A 217 -25.10 -4.57 8.00
N SER A 218 -25.38 -4.12 9.21
CA SER A 218 -25.81 -2.74 9.45
C SER A 218 -24.71 -1.73 9.14
N ALA A 219 -23.47 -2.03 9.52
CA ALA A 219 -22.31 -1.20 9.21
C ALA A 219 -22.05 -1.15 7.71
N PHE A 220 -22.13 -2.30 7.03
CA PHE A 220 -22.03 -2.39 5.57
C PHE A 220 -23.13 -1.57 4.86
N ALA A 221 -24.39 -1.73 5.26
CA ALA A 221 -25.48 -0.97 4.66
C ALA A 221 -25.30 0.55 4.83
N GLY A 222 -24.82 0.97 6.01
CA GLY A 222 -24.48 2.37 6.27
C GLY A 222 -23.39 2.88 5.32
N ARG A 223 -22.35 2.07 5.08
CA ARG A 223 -21.26 2.41 4.17
C ARG A 223 -21.71 2.49 2.72
N MET A 224 -22.48 1.51 2.24
CA MET A 224 -23.02 1.51 0.88
C MET A 224 -23.96 2.70 0.63
N LYS A 225 -24.75 3.09 1.63
CA LYS A 225 -25.57 4.30 1.56
C LYS A 225 -24.75 5.57 1.45
N ALA A 226 -23.62 5.67 2.17
CA ALA A 226 -22.70 6.80 2.09
C ALA A 226 -22.02 6.88 0.72
N HIS A 227 -21.52 5.75 0.18
CA HIS A 227 -20.94 5.69 -1.17
C HIS A 227 -21.97 6.13 -2.23
N ARG A 228 -23.20 5.60 -2.17
CA ARG A 228 -24.26 6.01 -3.09
C ARG A 228 -24.53 7.52 -3.03
N ALA A 229 -24.60 8.10 -1.84
CA ALA A 229 -24.82 9.54 -1.67
C ALA A 229 -23.66 10.36 -2.26
N SER A 230 -22.42 9.93 -2.05
CA SER A 230 -21.21 10.57 -2.61
C SER A 230 -21.22 10.54 -4.15
N ILE A 231 -21.51 9.38 -4.75
CA ILE A 231 -21.58 9.22 -6.21
C ILE A 231 -22.64 10.16 -6.81
N ILE A 232 -23.83 10.21 -6.21
CA ILE A 232 -24.91 11.09 -6.69
C ILE A 232 -24.50 12.57 -6.58
N ALA A 233 -23.84 12.95 -5.49
CA ALA A 233 -23.41 14.32 -5.26
C ALA A 233 -22.26 14.75 -6.20
N SER A 234 -21.40 13.80 -6.59
CA SER A 234 -20.23 14.06 -7.47
C SER A 234 -20.58 14.20 -8.96
N LYS A 235 -21.84 13.96 -9.35
CA LYS A 235 -22.24 13.88 -10.78
C LYS A 235 -21.51 12.79 -11.60
N ALA A 236 -20.84 11.85 -10.94
CA ALA A 236 -20.16 10.74 -11.61
C ALA A 236 -21.11 9.91 -12.46
N THR A 237 -22.41 9.92 -12.14
CA THR A 237 -23.46 9.22 -12.91
C THR A 237 -23.72 9.82 -14.30
N GLU A 238 -23.17 11.00 -14.59
CA GLU A 238 -23.29 11.66 -15.91
C GLU A 238 -22.23 11.18 -16.89
N ARG A 239 -21.26 10.37 -16.45
CA ARG A 239 -20.14 9.85 -17.24
C ARG A 239 -20.14 8.33 -17.29
N PRO A 240 -19.70 7.71 -18.40
CA PRO A 240 -19.55 6.26 -18.45
C PRO A 240 -18.45 5.78 -17.47
N ILE A 241 -18.55 4.53 -17.03
CA ILE A 241 -17.54 3.89 -16.16
C ILE A 241 -16.18 3.80 -16.87
N LEU A 242 -16.19 3.53 -18.16
CA LEU A 242 -15.02 3.61 -19.02
C LEU A 242 -15.14 4.88 -19.86
N ASP A 243 -14.39 5.89 -19.53
CA ASP A 243 -14.40 7.18 -20.21
C ASP A 243 -13.06 7.44 -20.87
N SER A 244 -12.95 7.01 -22.13
CA SER A 244 -11.74 7.23 -22.94
C SER A 244 -11.45 8.71 -23.27
N ALA A 245 -12.38 9.61 -22.95
CA ALA A 245 -12.19 11.04 -23.07
C ALA A 245 -11.77 11.70 -21.75
N ALA A 246 -11.71 10.95 -20.65
CA ALA A 246 -11.13 11.44 -19.41
C ALA A 246 -9.62 11.63 -19.66
N THR A 247 -9.19 12.85 -19.71
CA THR A 247 -7.78 13.21 -19.57
C THR A 247 -7.49 13.32 -18.09
N ASP A 248 -6.36 12.81 -17.67
CA ASP A 248 -5.81 12.81 -16.30
C ASP A 248 -5.90 14.16 -15.58
#